data_4654427029fd8e5e7920e30b72242acb
#
_entry.id   4654427029fd8e5e7920e30b72242acb
#
_cell.length_a   1.000
_cell.length_b   1.000
_cell.length_c   1.000
_cell.angle_alpha   90.00
_cell.angle_beta   90.00
_cell.angle_gamma   90.00
#
_symmetry.space_group_name_H-M   'P 1'
#
loop_
_entity.id
_entity.type
_entity.pdbx_description
1 polymer ?
#
loop_
_entity_poly.entity_id
_entity_poly.type
_entity_poly.pdbx_seq_one_letter_code
_entity_poly.pdbx_strand_id
1 'polypeptide(L)'
;HEGFAGDFKKYKVSMNKETGVFSYEATGSIDQDAKTMTFDEGISVANSFFFSFGENRISPNTYHYELKDDMLYVTIDGKSKKDNLPVHYELHFKRKGSTTQKEPVPLEGKWQSIDFRPALQRSLAYKDFDNDDSAIKLIYPEAWKDLKPTLNITGTSVEFDYTVSLADGFGMFYDYLKQKDGSKVTQTKDEYIKNQFIKLSTTLKSGAKDFPNTTYEFDKDNATIHSVLKNGKLDTANQTIVFPEAINIVHLAIMSIGPANKETTYKYSIDGDILTLTIEQRDGHNN
;
A
#
# COMPACT_ATOMS: atom_id res chain seq x y z
N HIS A 1 17.27 0.49 30.66
CA HIS A 1 16.40 1.58 30.18
C HIS A 1 16.88 2.99 30.58
N GLU A 2 17.96 3.12 31.36
CA GLU A 2 18.54 4.41 31.74
C GLU A 2 19.39 5.07 30.63
N GLY A 3 19.82 4.33 29.63
CA GLY A 3 20.65 4.84 28.51
C GLY A 3 19.92 5.76 27.53
N PHE A 4 18.58 5.78 27.54
CA PHE A 4 17.79 6.64 26.64
C PHE A 4 17.51 8.04 27.22
N ALA A 5 17.64 8.27 28.48
CA ALA A 5 17.28 9.54 29.11
C ALA A 5 18.26 10.70 28.82
N GLY A 6 19.49 10.40 28.42
CA GLY A 6 20.53 11.42 28.15
C GLY A 6 20.31 12.20 26.86
N ASP A 7 19.75 11.57 25.83
CA ASP A 7 19.58 12.13 24.48
C ASP A 7 18.29 12.96 24.30
N PHE A 8 17.41 12.99 25.31
CA PHE A 8 16.06 13.56 25.22
C PHE A 8 15.88 14.92 25.91
N LYS A 9 16.95 15.60 26.25
CA LYS A 9 16.87 16.85 27.03
C LYS A 9 16.08 17.98 26.35
N LYS A 10 15.84 17.88 25.05
CA LYS A 10 15.12 18.88 24.25
C LYS A 10 13.68 18.50 23.88
N TYR A 11 13.26 17.28 24.20
CA TYR A 11 11.91 16.79 23.93
C TYR A 11 11.12 16.56 25.20
N LYS A 12 9.85 16.87 25.15
CA LYS A 12 8.90 16.32 26.10
C LYS A 12 8.36 15.01 25.57
N VAL A 13 8.82 13.91 26.12
CA VAL A 13 8.28 12.59 25.83
C VAL A 13 7.42 12.15 26.99
N SER A 14 6.17 11.80 26.71
CA SER A 14 5.29 11.18 27.70
C SER A 14 4.77 9.85 27.15
N MET A 15 4.62 8.87 28.01
CA MET A 15 4.05 7.58 27.70
C MET A 15 2.84 7.31 28.58
N ASN A 16 1.69 7.08 27.97
CA ASN A 16 0.54 6.53 28.67
C ASN A 16 0.74 5.02 28.83
N LYS A 17 1.00 4.56 30.06
CA LYS A 17 1.29 3.15 30.35
C LYS A 17 0.08 2.23 30.15
N GLU A 18 -1.13 2.76 30.24
CA GLU A 18 -2.37 1.98 30.07
C GLU A 18 -2.68 1.72 28.61
N THR A 19 -2.45 2.71 27.74
CA THR A 19 -2.76 2.63 26.31
C THR A 19 -1.55 2.32 25.45
N GLY A 20 -0.33 2.38 25.99
CA GLY A 20 0.90 2.25 25.21
C GLY A 20 1.20 3.43 24.28
N VAL A 21 0.45 4.53 24.40
CA VAL A 21 0.61 5.69 23.53
C VAL A 21 1.79 6.55 23.98
N PHE A 22 2.69 6.82 23.05
CA PHE A 22 3.76 7.79 23.21
C PHE A 22 3.32 9.15 22.65
N SER A 23 3.52 10.21 23.42
CA SER A 23 3.39 11.60 22.97
C SER A 23 4.75 12.27 23.02
N TYR A 24 5.04 13.04 21.99
CA TYR A 24 6.32 13.69 21.86
C TYR A 24 6.12 15.11 21.31
N GLU A 25 6.81 16.08 21.91
CA GLU A 25 6.77 17.49 21.52
C GLU A 25 8.18 17.94 21.12
N ALA A 26 8.29 18.54 19.94
CA ALA A 26 9.51 19.21 19.50
C ALA A 26 9.23 20.71 19.29
N THR A 27 10.23 21.52 19.55
CA THR A 27 10.19 22.97 19.30
C THR A 27 10.88 23.30 17.99
N GLY A 28 10.42 24.35 17.34
CA GLY A 28 10.98 24.82 16.08
C GLY A 28 10.52 26.23 15.73
N SER A 29 11.00 26.75 14.64
CA SER A 29 10.62 28.04 14.06
C SER A 29 10.00 27.86 12.69
N ILE A 30 9.13 28.81 12.29
CA ILE A 30 8.49 28.84 10.99
C ILE A 30 8.92 30.14 10.30
N ASP A 31 9.42 30.02 9.06
CA ASP A 31 9.61 31.11 8.13
C ASP A 31 8.48 31.03 7.08
N GLN A 32 7.55 31.99 7.16
CA GLN A 32 6.40 32.02 6.28
C GLN A 32 6.73 32.47 4.86
N ASP A 33 7.73 33.32 4.72
CA ASP A 33 8.16 33.84 3.42
C ASP A 33 8.92 32.77 2.62
N ALA A 34 9.82 32.06 3.30
CA ALA A 34 10.55 30.94 2.72
C ALA A 34 9.74 29.64 2.66
N LYS A 35 8.56 29.59 3.30
CA LYS A 35 7.75 28.37 3.47
C LYS A 35 8.55 27.21 4.06
N THR A 36 9.28 27.48 5.13
CA THR A 36 10.10 26.50 5.81
C THR A 36 9.77 26.40 7.31
N MET A 37 10.00 25.22 7.87
CA MET A 37 9.98 24.94 9.30
C MET A 37 11.31 24.36 9.70
N THR A 38 11.95 24.94 10.70
CA THR A 38 13.21 24.42 11.25
C THR A 38 12.96 23.93 12.65
N PHE A 39 13.16 22.63 12.86
CA PHE A 39 13.14 22.02 14.18
C PHE A 39 14.56 21.87 14.69
N ASP A 40 14.76 22.05 15.98
CA ASP A 40 16.07 21.91 16.63
C ASP A 40 16.68 20.51 16.46
N GLU A 41 15.85 19.54 16.14
CA GLU A 41 16.21 18.15 15.85
C GLU A 41 15.32 17.58 14.74
N GLY A 42 15.76 16.50 14.08
CA GLY A 42 14.97 15.85 13.03
C GLY A 42 13.66 15.25 13.57
N ILE A 43 12.59 15.41 12.83
CA ILE A 43 11.31 14.74 13.15
C ILE A 43 11.55 13.24 13.18
N SER A 44 11.21 12.57 14.28
CA SER A 44 11.34 11.12 14.40
C SER A 44 10.14 10.51 15.10
N VAL A 45 9.78 9.28 14.71
CA VAL A 45 8.71 8.51 15.37
C VAL A 45 9.32 7.66 16.46
N ALA A 46 8.83 7.82 17.69
CA ALA A 46 9.33 7.12 18.89
C ALA A 46 10.84 7.25 19.11
N ASN A 47 11.44 8.31 18.60
CA ASN A 47 12.89 8.55 18.59
C ASN A 47 13.71 7.33 18.13
N SER A 48 13.16 6.58 17.19
CA SER A 48 13.80 5.41 16.64
C SER A 48 14.84 5.81 15.59
N PHE A 49 16.00 5.13 15.60
CA PHE A 49 16.99 5.24 14.53
C PHE A 49 16.42 4.90 13.15
N PHE A 50 15.34 4.13 13.11
CA PHE A 50 14.73 3.64 11.89
C PHE A 50 13.69 4.58 11.29
N PHE A 51 13.17 5.53 12.07
CA PHE A 51 12.05 6.40 11.67
C PHE A 51 12.36 7.88 11.91
N SER A 52 13.56 8.30 11.53
CA SER A 52 13.96 9.71 11.55
C SER A 52 13.82 10.28 10.12
N PHE A 53 13.09 11.38 10.00
CA PHE A 53 12.87 12.10 8.75
C PHE A 53 13.83 13.30 8.70
N GLY A 54 14.86 13.18 7.87
CA GLY A 54 15.92 14.18 7.72
C GLY A 54 17.32 13.58 7.87
N GLU A 55 18.33 14.38 7.51
CA GLU A 55 19.72 13.91 7.48
C GLU A 55 20.30 13.65 8.87
N ASN A 56 19.89 14.46 9.84
CA ASN A 56 20.42 14.41 11.18
C ASN A 56 19.32 14.32 12.24
N ARG A 57 19.37 13.28 13.07
CA ARG A 57 18.42 13.10 14.16
C ARG A 57 18.57 14.12 15.27
N ILE A 58 19.79 14.50 15.58
CA ILE A 58 20.17 15.31 16.75
C ILE A 58 20.61 16.74 16.41
N SER A 59 20.49 17.12 15.14
CA SER A 59 20.84 18.45 14.64
C SER A 59 19.62 19.13 14.05
N PRO A 60 19.59 20.46 13.95
CA PRO A 60 18.51 21.16 13.28
C PRO A 60 18.28 20.68 11.86
N ASN A 61 17.02 20.50 11.51
CA ASN A 61 16.60 20.18 10.16
C ASN A 61 15.55 21.18 9.70
N THR A 62 15.72 21.65 8.47
CA THR A 62 14.78 22.57 7.81
C THR A 62 13.95 21.80 6.80
N TYR A 63 12.65 21.84 6.97
CA TYR A 63 11.66 21.21 6.13
C TYR A 63 10.95 22.27 5.31
N HIS A 64 10.67 22.01 4.05
CA HIS A 64 9.72 22.81 3.28
C HIS A 64 8.31 22.43 3.64
N TYR A 65 7.38 23.40 3.61
CA TYR A 65 5.98 23.11 3.82
C TYR A 65 5.09 23.77 2.77
N GLU A 66 4.00 23.10 2.47
CA GLU A 66 2.90 23.61 1.68
C GLU A 66 1.59 23.41 2.43
N LEU A 67 0.74 24.43 2.45
CA LEU A 67 -0.60 24.33 3.00
C LEU A 67 -1.59 24.35 1.84
N LYS A 68 -2.35 23.28 1.71
CA LYS A 68 -3.35 23.11 0.65
C LYS A 68 -4.57 22.37 1.20
N ASP A 69 -5.75 22.92 1.03
CA ASP A 69 -7.03 22.30 1.41
C ASP A 69 -7.08 21.75 2.86
N ASP A 70 -6.66 22.55 3.85
CA ASP A 70 -6.50 22.15 5.26
C ASP A 70 -5.50 21.01 5.54
N MET A 71 -4.76 20.59 4.53
CA MET A 71 -3.63 19.68 4.66
C MET A 71 -2.32 20.45 4.69
N LEU A 72 -1.45 20.06 5.59
CA LEU A 72 -0.08 20.53 5.66
C LEU A 72 0.84 19.43 5.15
N TYR A 73 1.52 19.71 4.06
CA TYR A 73 2.55 18.87 3.46
C TYR A 73 3.90 19.35 3.96
N VAL A 74 4.70 18.47 4.51
CA VAL A 74 6.05 18.79 5.03
C VAL A 74 7.04 17.88 4.33
N THR A 75 8.01 18.47 3.64
CA THR A 75 8.97 17.74 2.82
C THR A 75 10.41 18.05 3.22
N ILE A 76 11.29 17.09 3.07
CA ILE A 76 12.73 17.27 3.18
C ILE A 76 13.45 16.31 2.24
N ASP A 77 14.41 16.86 1.48
CA ASP A 77 15.35 16.10 0.68
C ASP A 77 16.61 15.80 1.47
N GLY A 78 17.13 14.61 1.32
CA GLY A 78 18.34 14.18 2.00
C GLY A 78 19.05 13.08 1.22
N LYS A 79 20.01 12.44 1.87
CA LYS A 79 20.72 11.29 1.32
C LYS A 79 20.69 10.14 2.31
N SER A 80 20.50 8.93 1.78
CA SER A 80 20.63 7.71 2.56
C SER A 80 22.05 7.57 3.12
N LYS A 81 22.18 7.29 4.41
CA LYS A 81 23.48 7.05 5.04
C LYS A 81 24.16 5.77 4.57
N LYS A 82 23.39 4.82 4.02
CA LYS A 82 23.89 3.51 3.63
C LYS A 82 24.61 3.53 2.27
N ASP A 83 24.00 4.21 1.30
CA ASP A 83 24.41 4.14 -0.11
C ASP A 83 24.53 5.51 -0.77
N ASN A 84 24.34 6.59 0.00
CA ASN A 84 24.43 7.99 -0.44
C ASN A 84 23.44 8.35 -1.58
N LEU A 85 22.38 7.54 -1.75
CA LEU A 85 21.34 7.83 -2.73
C LEU A 85 20.41 8.95 -2.25
N PRO A 86 19.85 9.75 -3.18
CA PRO A 86 18.91 10.80 -2.81
C PRO A 86 17.64 10.16 -2.22
N VAL A 87 17.14 10.76 -1.14
CA VAL A 87 15.92 10.36 -0.46
C VAL A 87 15.04 11.59 -0.31
N HIS A 88 13.78 11.45 -0.68
CA HIS A 88 12.73 12.44 -0.46
C HIS A 88 11.78 11.93 0.61
N TYR A 89 11.57 12.72 1.66
CA TYR A 89 10.59 12.44 2.71
C TYR A 89 9.44 13.42 2.59
N GLU A 90 8.23 12.91 2.68
CA GLU A 90 6.99 13.70 2.66
C GLU A 90 6.08 13.24 3.80
N LEU A 91 5.63 14.20 4.63
CA LEU A 91 4.73 14.00 5.75
C LEU A 91 3.47 14.83 5.53
N HIS A 92 2.31 14.21 5.68
CA HIS A 92 1.01 14.87 5.52
C HIS A 92 0.32 14.99 6.87
N PHE A 93 -0.11 16.21 7.19
CA PHE A 93 -0.83 16.48 8.42
C PHE A 93 -2.16 17.16 8.09
N LYS A 94 -3.21 16.73 8.77
CA LYS A 94 -4.51 17.39 8.74
C LYS A 94 -4.67 18.27 9.98
N ARG A 95 -5.28 19.44 9.81
CA ARG A 95 -5.56 20.31 10.96
C ARG A 95 -6.51 19.62 11.93
N LYS A 96 -6.09 19.44 13.19
CA LYS A 96 -6.93 18.88 14.24
C LYS A 96 -8.07 19.85 14.56
N GLY A 97 -9.32 19.39 14.38
CA GLY A 97 -10.51 20.19 14.65
C GLY A 97 -10.97 21.07 13.47
N SER A 98 -10.35 20.99 12.30
CA SER A 98 -10.95 21.54 11.09
C SER A 98 -12.12 20.66 10.69
N THR A 99 -13.30 21.03 11.13
CA THR A 99 -14.55 20.58 10.54
C THR A 99 -14.82 21.45 9.32
N THR A 100 -14.06 21.27 8.25
CA THR A 100 -14.67 21.49 6.95
C THR A 100 -15.68 20.36 6.82
N GLN A 101 -16.93 20.64 7.19
CA GLN A 101 -18.05 19.88 6.66
C GLN A 101 -18.07 20.14 5.15
N LYS A 102 -17.17 19.45 4.39
CA LYS A 102 -17.58 19.01 3.07
C LYS A 102 -18.82 18.15 3.33
N GLU A 103 -19.91 18.45 2.64
CA GLU A 103 -21.06 17.55 2.68
C GLU A 103 -20.52 16.11 2.56
N PRO A 104 -21.01 15.18 3.39
CA PRO A 104 -20.50 13.84 3.38
C PRO A 104 -20.59 13.32 1.94
N VAL A 105 -19.45 13.02 1.34
CA VAL A 105 -19.43 12.44 0.00
C VAL A 105 -20.23 11.15 0.08
N PRO A 106 -21.29 10.99 -0.73
CA PRO A 106 -22.08 9.77 -0.70
C PRO A 106 -21.14 8.59 -0.93
N LEU A 107 -21.20 7.59 -0.05
CA LEU A 107 -20.43 6.34 -0.26
C LEU A 107 -20.84 5.65 -1.56
N GLU A 108 -22.09 5.84 -1.95
CA GLU A 108 -22.63 5.30 -3.19
C GLU A 108 -21.92 5.90 -4.40
N GLY A 109 -21.48 5.04 -5.30
CA GLY A 109 -20.79 5.42 -6.51
C GLY A 109 -19.56 4.54 -6.84
N LYS A 110 -18.74 5.02 -7.76
CA LYS A 110 -17.56 4.34 -8.23
C LYS A 110 -16.30 5.00 -7.63
N TRP A 111 -15.58 4.24 -6.81
CA TRP A 111 -14.32 4.62 -6.21
C TRP A 111 -13.17 3.96 -6.95
N GLN A 112 -12.18 4.73 -7.40
CA GLN A 112 -11.03 4.20 -8.11
C GLN A 112 -9.77 4.30 -7.24
N SER A 113 -8.95 3.25 -7.22
CA SER A 113 -7.67 3.27 -6.53
C SER A 113 -6.76 4.36 -7.10
N ILE A 114 -6.15 5.13 -6.22
CA ILE A 114 -5.15 6.15 -6.57
C ILE A 114 -3.82 5.46 -6.89
N ASP A 115 -3.36 4.61 -5.99
CA ASP A 115 -2.16 3.79 -6.13
C ASP A 115 -2.38 2.45 -5.41
N PHE A 116 -2.33 1.36 -6.16
CA PHE A 116 -2.55 0.02 -5.62
C PHE A 116 -1.22 -0.71 -5.26
N ARG A 117 -0.07 -0.14 -5.61
CA ARG A 117 1.25 -0.74 -5.35
C ARG A 117 1.52 -1.03 -3.88
N PRO A 118 1.20 -0.14 -2.90
CA PRO A 118 1.42 -0.44 -1.49
C PRO A 118 0.67 -1.68 -1.02
N ALA A 119 -0.55 -1.91 -1.52
CA ALA A 119 -1.32 -3.11 -1.21
C ALA A 119 -0.68 -4.37 -1.79
N LEU A 120 -0.21 -4.30 -3.05
CA LEU A 120 0.51 -5.41 -3.70
C LEU A 120 1.82 -5.72 -2.98
N GLN A 121 2.62 -4.71 -2.66
CA GLN A 121 3.89 -4.87 -1.96
C GLN A 121 3.71 -5.52 -0.59
N ARG A 122 2.69 -5.10 0.18
CA ARG A 122 2.39 -5.72 1.47
C ARG A 122 1.93 -7.16 1.32
N SER A 123 1.02 -7.44 0.40
CA SER A 123 0.56 -8.79 0.12
C SER A 123 1.72 -9.74 -0.22
N LEU A 124 2.68 -9.27 -1.01
CA LEU A 124 3.87 -10.02 -1.39
C LEU A 124 4.91 -10.14 -0.26
N ALA A 125 4.99 -9.16 0.64
CA ALA A 125 5.97 -9.13 1.73
C ALA A 125 5.74 -10.23 2.77
N TYR A 126 4.49 -10.61 3.01
CA TYR A 126 4.11 -11.62 4.01
C TYR A 126 4.30 -13.07 3.54
N LYS A 127 4.78 -13.30 2.33
CA LYS A 127 4.99 -14.65 1.81
C LYS A 127 6.47 -14.98 1.79
N ASP A 128 6.79 -16.11 2.43
CA ASP A 128 8.11 -16.74 2.29
C ASP A 128 8.20 -17.28 0.86
N PHE A 129 8.93 -16.54 0.04
CA PHE A 129 9.41 -17.06 -1.22
C PHE A 129 10.76 -17.69 -0.95
N ASP A 130 10.95 -18.89 -1.42
CA ASP A 130 12.28 -19.50 -1.50
C ASP A 130 13.24 -18.56 -2.21
N ASN A 131 14.52 -18.63 -1.91
CA ASN A 131 15.56 -17.65 -2.26
C ASN A 131 15.58 -17.13 -3.72
N ASP A 132 14.92 -17.83 -4.64
CA ASP A 132 14.82 -17.44 -6.05
C ASP A 132 13.63 -16.56 -6.40
N ASP A 133 12.62 -16.48 -5.54
CA ASP A 133 11.37 -15.76 -5.83
C ASP A 133 11.34 -14.31 -5.29
N SER A 134 12.45 -13.84 -4.72
CA SER A 134 12.57 -12.43 -4.27
C SER A 134 12.31 -11.42 -5.41
N ALA A 135 12.61 -11.80 -6.66
CA ALA A 135 12.31 -10.99 -7.83
C ALA A 135 10.82 -10.72 -8.02
N ILE A 136 9.94 -11.65 -7.64
CA ILE A 136 8.50 -11.51 -7.73
C ILE A 136 8.02 -10.31 -6.91
N LYS A 137 8.59 -10.10 -5.72
CA LYS A 137 8.25 -8.98 -4.82
C LYS A 137 8.58 -7.60 -5.41
N LEU A 138 9.50 -7.54 -6.35
CA LEU A 138 9.92 -6.31 -7.02
C LEU A 138 9.24 -6.13 -8.37
N ILE A 139 9.12 -7.21 -9.13
CA ILE A 139 8.65 -7.18 -10.52
C ILE A 139 7.15 -6.84 -10.59
N TYR A 140 6.30 -7.54 -9.86
CA TYR A 140 4.85 -7.37 -10.02
C TYR A 140 4.32 -6.01 -9.55
N PRO A 141 4.77 -5.42 -8.43
CA PRO A 141 4.36 -4.07 -8.08
C PRO A 141 4.77 -3.02 -9.12
N GLU A 142 5.92 -3.18 -9.75
CA GLU A 142 6.34 -2.28 -10.83
C GLU A 142 5.59 -2.53 -12.13
N ALA A 143 5.43 -3.79 -12.53
CA ALA A 143 4.68 -4.15 -13.74
C ALA A 143 3.22 -3.68 -13.69
N TRP A 144 2.63 -3.67 -12.50
CA TRP A 144 1.23 -3.31 -12.28
C TRP A 144 1.05 -1.98 -11.56
N LYS A 145 2.01 -1.06 -11.67
CA LYS A 145 1.94 0.27 -11.06
C LYS A 145 0.73 1.09 -11.52
N ASP A 146 0.29 0.85 -12.75
CA ASP A 146 -0.88 1.52 -13.33
C ASP A 146 -2.19 0.75 -13.12
N LEU A 147 -2.17 -0.35 -12.35
CA LEU A 147 -3.36 -1.08 -11.96
C LEU A 147 -4.25 -0.20 -11.07
N LYS A 148 -5.47 0.06 -11.52
CA LYS A 148 -6.44 0.92 -10.85
C LYS A 148 -7.75 0.17 -10.59
N PRO A 149 -7.79 -0.71 -9.59
CA PRO A 149 -9.04 -1.34 -9.20
C PRO A 149 -10.09 -0.32 -8.78
N THR A 150 -11.33 -0.71 -8.92
CA THR A 150 -12.47 0.10 -8.50
C THR A 150 -13.36 -0.63 -7.51
N LEU A 151 -13.95 0.13 -6.59
CA LEU A 151 -15.07 -0.31 -5.77
C LEU A 151 -16.33 0.35 -6.31
N ASN A 152 -17.31 -0.46 -6.69
CA ASN A 152 -18.63 0.01 -7.09
C ASN A 152 -19.58 -0.21 -5.93
N ILE A 153 -20.11 0.88 -5.35
CA ILE A 153 -21.01 0.82 -4.19
C ILE A 153 -22.41 1.27 -4.66
N THR A 154 -23.39 0.39 -4.49
CA THR A 154 -24.80 0.68 -4.81
C THR A 154 -25.67 0.26 -3.62
N GLY A 155 -26.22 1.21 -2.90
CA GLY A 155 -26.88 0.97 -1.62
C GLY A 155 -25.93 0.27 -0.64
N THR A 156 -26.26 -0.95 -0.23
CA THR A 156 -25.40 -1.77 0.64
C THR A 156 -24.57 -2.81 -0.13
N SER A 157 -24.70 -2.88 -1.46
CA SER A 157 -23.93 -3.81 -2.30
C SER A 157 -22.61 -3.21 -2.71
N VAL A 158 -21.55 -4.01 -2.65
CA VAL A 158 -20.21 -3.60 -3.05
C VAL A 158 -19.60 -4.63 -4.00
N GLU A 159 -19.01 -4.14 -5.09
CA GLU A 159 -18.24 -4.95 -6.02
C GLU A 159 -16.82 -4.40 -6.11
N PHE A 160 -15.84 -5.29 -6.21
CA PHE A 160 -14.44 -4.94 -6.49
C PHE A 160 -14.10 -5.40 -7.91
N ASP A 161 -13.70 -4.47 -8.75
CA ASP A 161 -13.55 -4.63 -10.18
C ASP A 161 -12.15 -4.18 -10.62
N TYR A 162 -11.49 -4.96 -11.45
CA TYR A 162 -10.20 -4.59 -12.03
C TYR A 162 -9.93 -5.29 -13.36
N THR A 163 -9.08 -4.66 -14.18
CA THR A 163 -8.44 -5.28 -15.35
C THR A 163 -6.93 -5.24 -15.16
N VAL A 164 -6.27 -6.37 -15.33
CA VAL A 164 -4.81 -6.49 -15.19
C VAL A 164 -4.18 -7.01 -16.47
N SER A 165 -3.07 -6.36 -16.91
CA SER A 165 -2.19 -6.88 -17.96
C SER A 165 -1.25 -7.92 -17.36
N LEU A 166 -1.34 -9.15 -17.85
CA LEU A 166 -0.39 -10.21 -17.52
C LEU A 166 0.85 -10.14 -18.42
N ALA A 167 0.72 -9.51 -19.60
CA ALA A 167 1.84 -9.32 -20.50
C ALA A 167 2.98 -8.54 -19.83
N ASP A 168 2.65 -7.46 -19.10
CA ASP A 168 3.64 -6.63 -18.42
C ASP A 168 4.37 -7.42 -17.33
N GLY A 169 3.63 -8.10 -16.44
CA GLY A 169 4.21 -8.89 -15.36
C GLY A 169 5.05 -10.07 -15.85
N PHE A 170 4.51 -10.87 -16.78
CA PHE A 170 5.24 -12.02 -17.32
C PHE A 170 6.40 -11.58 -18.22
N GLY A 171 6.25 -10.46 -18.94
CA GLY A 171 7.32 -9.90 -19.74
C GLY A 171 8.53 -9.47 -18.92
N MET A 172 8.30 -8.77 -17.81
CA MET A 172 9.37 -8.37 -16.89
C MET A 172 10.00 -9.59 -16.20
N PHE A 173 9.19 -10.58 -15.84
CA PHE A 173 9.71 -11.82 -15.24
C PHE A 173 10.53 -12.65 -16.24
N TYR A 174 10.13 -12.70 -17.51
CA TYR A 174 10.92 -13.30 -18.58
C TYR A 174 12.29 -12.62 -18.72
N ASP A 175 12.33 -11.29 -18.75
CA ASP A 175 13.58 -10.53 -18.87
C ASP A 175 14.52 -10.83 -17.68
N TYR A 176 13.97 -10.93 -16.48
CA TYR A 176 14.70 -11.34 -15.29
C TYR A 176 15.29 -12.76 -15.43
N LEU A 177 14.48 -13.75 -15.85
CA LEU A 177 14.94 -15.12 -16.06
C LEU A 177 16.03 -15.19 -17.13
N LYS A 178 15.87 -14.43 -18.21
CA LYS A 178 16.86 -14.36 -19.30
C LYS A 178 18.19 -13.78 -18.84
N GLN A 179 18.14 -12.77 -17.99
CA GLN A 179 19.34 -12.18 -17.40
C GLN A 179 20.03 -13.13 -16.41
N LYS A 180 19.24 -13.85 -15.60
CA LYS A 180 19.76 -14.75 -14.55
C LYS A 180 20.38 -16.02 -15.13
N ASP A 181 19.70 -16.68 -16.07
CA ASP A 181 20.15 -17.92 -16.71
C ASP A 181 19.58 -18.07 -18.12
N GLY A 182 20.14 -17.26 -19.04
CA GLY A 182 19.68 -17.20 -20.43
C GLY A 182 19.75 -18.53 -21.17
N SER A 183 20.60 -19.46 -20.72
CA SER A 183 20.75 -20.78 -21.34
C SER A 183 19.54 -21.70 -21.13
N LYS A 184 18.81 -21.49 -20.03
CA LYS A 184 17.59 -22.25 -19.69
C LYS A 184 16.32 -21.71 -20.31
N VAL A 185 16.34 -20.48 -20.82
CA VAL A 185 15.17 -19.84 -21.45
C VAL A 185 15.23 -20.00 -22.96
N THR A 186 14.57 -21.04 -23.46
CA THR A 186 14.58 -21.41 -24.88
C THR A 186 13.46 -20.76 -25.69
N GLN A 187 12.41 -20.26 -25.03
CA GLN A 187 11.25 -19.61 -25.66
C GLN A 187 11.57 -18.15 -25.99
N THR A 188 10.85 -17.60 -26.96
CA THR A 188 10.77 -16.15 -27.15
C THR A 188 9.93 -15.52 -26.02
N LYS A 189 10.03 -14.20 -25.84
CA LYS A 189 9.25 -13.48 -24.83
C LYS A 189 7.76 -13.63 -25.05
N ASP A 190 7.30 -13.51 -26.29
CA ASP A 190 5.89 -13.63 -26.65
C ASP A 190 5.35 -15.05 -26.41
N GLU A 191 6.12 -16.08 -26.77
CA GLU A 191 5.76 -17.46 -26.47
C GLU A 191 5.67 -17.71 -24.95
N TYR A 192 6.61 -17.16 -24.20
CA TYR A 192 6.58 -17.25 -22.75
C TYR A 192 5.31 -16.61 -22.15
N ILE A 193 5.02 -15.36 -22.52
CA ILE A 193 3.82 -14.64 -22.06
C ILE A 193 2.57 -15.43 -22.41
N LYS A 194 2.43 -15.87 -23.66
CA LYS A 194 1.29 -16.66 -24.13
C LYS A 194 1.12 -17.97 -23.33
N ASN A 195 2.21 -18.68 -23.09
CA ASN A 195 2.17 -19.94 -22.35
C ASN A 195 1.81 -19.74 -20.88
N GLN A 196 2.34 -18.71 -20.24
CA GLN A 196 1.98 -18.36 -18.86
C GLN A 196 0.52 -17.91 -18.75
N PHE A 197 0.03 -17.14 -19.72
CA PHE A 197 -1.38 -16.73 -19.78
C PHE A 197 -2.31 -17.94 -19.89
N ILE A 198 -2.02 -18.88 -20.81
CA ILE A 198 -2.80 -20.12 -20.99
C ILE A 198 -2.81 -20.93 -19.69
N LYS A 199 -1.65 -21.10 -19.06
CA LYS A 199 -1.50 -21.85 -17.81
C LYS A 199 -2.34 -21.21 -16.70
N LEU A 200 -2.19 -19.91 -16.47
CA LEU A 200 -2.93 -19.19 -15.44
C LEU A 200 -4.44 -19.19 -15.72
N SER A 201 -4.86 -18.87 -16.94
CA SER A 201 -6.29 -18.86 -17.30
C SER A 201 -6.94 -20.24 -17.13
N THR A 202 -6.22 -21.31 -17.42
CA THR A 202 -6.68 -22.70 -17.18
C THR A 202 -6.81 -22.97 -15.68
N THR A 203 -5.83 -22.54 -14.87
CA THR A 203 -5.88 -22.69 -13.41
C THR A 203 -7.05 -21.91 -12.82
N LEU A 204 -7.26 -20.66 -13.24
CA LEU A 204 -8.39 -19.85 -12.77
C LEU A 204 -9.75 -20.46 -13.14
N LYS A 205 -9.88 -20.98 -14.36
CA LYS A 205 -11.12 -21.68 -14.78
C LYS A 205 -11.39 -22.93 -13.96
N SER A 206 -10.36 -23.72 -13.69
CA SER A 206 -10.51 -24.94 -12.90
C SER A 206 -10.79 -24.66 -11.41
N GLY A 207 -10.20 -23.56 -10.89
CA GLY A 207 -10.36 -23.10 -9.50
C GLY A 207 -11.59 -22.20 -9.26
N ALA A 208 -12.37 -21.86 -10.31
CA ALA A 208 -13.52 -20.94 -10.18
C ALA A 208 -14.59 -21.43 -9.18
N LYS A 209 -14.71 -22.73 -8.99
CA LYS A 209 -15.61 -23.33 -7.98
C LYS A 209 -15.23 -22.99 -6.53
N ASP A 210 -13.96 -22.70 -6.28
CA ASP A 210 -13.43 -22.37 -4.97
C ASP A 210 -13.60 -20.87 -4.67
N PHE A 211 -13.98 -20.08 -5.69
CA PHE A 211 -14.19 -18.64 -5.64
C PHE A 211 -15.51 -18.26 -6.33
N PRO A 212 -16.67 -18.70 -5.79
CA PRO A 212 -17.96 -18.57 -6.45
C PRO A 212 -18.44 -17.12 -6.59
N ASN A 213 -17.84 -16.19 -5.86
CA ASN A 213 -18.21 -14.78 -5.92
C ASN A 213 -17.31 -13.96 -6.86
N THR A 214 -16.29 -14.58 -7.46
CA THR A 214 -15.38 -13.93 -8.40
C THR A 214 -15.58 -14.42 -9.81
N THR A 215 -15.77 -13.49 -10.74
CA THR A 215 -15.87 -13.80 -12.17
C THR A 215 -14.62 -13.36 -12.91
N TYR A 216 -14.27 -14.06 -13.99
CA TYR A 216 -13.12 -13.76 -14.85
C TYR A 216 -13.51 -13.73 -16.32
N GLU A 217 -13.05 -12.69 -17.01
CA GLU A 217 -13.07 -12.59 -18.47
C GLU A 217 -11.63 -12.54 -18.97
N PHE A 218 -11.34 -13.33 -20.01
CA PHE A 218 -9.99 -13.53 -20.52
C PHE A 218 -9.86 -12.97 -21.93
N ASP A 219 -9.03 -11.96 -22.10
CA ASP A 219 -8.58 -11.50 -23.40
C ASP A 219 -7.25 -12.15 -23.75
N LYS A 220 -7.29 -13.12 -24.66
CA LYS A 220 -6.11 -13.90 -25.06
C LYS A 220 -5.16 -13.13 -25.97
N ASP A 221 -5.69 -12.16 -26.73
CA ASP A 221 -4.92 -11.42 -27.72
C ASP A 221 -4.04 -10.37 -27.02
N ASN A 222 -4.55 -9.77 -25.94
CA ASN A 222 -3.84 -8.77 -25.15
C ASN A 222 -3.26 -9.34 -23.84
N ALA A 223 -3.42 -10.64 -23.58
CA ALA A 223 -3.04 -11.29 -22.33
C ALA A 223 -3.53 -10.53 -21.09
N THR A 224 -4.80 -10.08 -21.10
CA THR A 224 -5.42 -9.38 -19.98
C THR A 224 -6.52 -10.21 -19.34
N ILE A 225 -6.74 -9.96 -18.06
CA ILE A 225 -7.85 -10.54 -17.29
C ILE A 225 -8.64 -9.39 -16.68
N HIS A 226 -9.94 -9.37 -16.96
CA HIS A 226 -10.92 -8.59 -16.24
C HIS A 226 -11.55 -9.47 -15.16
N SER A 227 -11.67 -8.96 -13.93
CA SER A 227 -12.20 -9.71 -12.80
C SER A 227 -13.10 -8.85 -11.95
N VAL A 228 -14.21 -9.45 -11.49
CA VAL A 228 -15.16 -8.80 -10.58
C VAL A 228 -15.42 -9.72 -9.39
N LEU A 229 -15.09 -9.26 -8.18
CA LEU A 229 -15.51 -9.86 -6.91
C LEU A 229 -16.83 -9.21 -6.50
N LYS A 230 -17.88 -10.03 -6.40
CA LYS A 230 -19.26 -9.62 -6.11
C LYS A 230 -19.68 -9.94 -4.68
N ASN A 231 -20.89 -9.54 -4.36
CA ASN A 231 -21.56 -9.86 -3.10
C ASN A 231 -20.89 -9.26 -1.86
N GLY A 232 -20.06 -8.21 -2.03
CA GLY A 232 -19.58 -7.39 -0.93
C GLY A 232 -20.76 -6.64 -0.29
N LYS A 233 -20.68 -6.42 1.02
CA LYS A 233 -21.69 -5.73 1.82
C LYS A 233 -21.10 -4.56 2.57
N LEU A 234 -21.73 -3.41 2.44
CA LEU A 234 -21.41 -2.20 3.18
C LEU A 234 -22.20 -2.19 4.50
N ASP A 235 -21.51 -2.01 5.61
CA ASP A 235 -22.09 -1.68 6.93
C ASP A 235 -21.61 -0.30 7.35
N THR A 236 -22.48 0.68 7.21
CA THR A 236 -22.18 2.06 7.55
C THR A 236 -22.13 2.30 9.06
N ALA A 237 -22.87 1.52 9.86
CA ALA A 237 -22.88 1.65 11.31
C ALA A 237 -21.54 1.25 11.94
N ASN A 238 -20.92 0.19 11.40
CA ASN A 238 -19.64 -0.31 11.86
C ASN A 238 -18.45 0.18 11.01
N GLN A 239 -18.71 0.96 9.98
CA GLN A 239 -17.71 1.43 9.02
C GLN A 239 -16.90 0.29 8.41
N THR A 240 -17.59 -0.75 7.94
CA THR A 240 -16.96 -1.92 7.33
C THR A 240 -17.52 -2.27 5.96
N ILE A 241 -16.67 -2.90 5.16
CA ILE A 241 -17.06 -3.60 3.94
C ILE A 241 -16.66 -5.06 4.11
N VAL A 242 -17.63 -5.96 3.97
CA VAL A 242 -17.43 -7.40 4.10
C VAL A 242 -17.55 -8.04 2.73
N PHE A 243 -16.50 -8.69 2.26
CA PHE A 243 -16.55 -9.54 1.08
C PHE A 243 -16.57 -11.00 1.46
N PRO A 244 -17.29 -11.87 0.71
CA PRO A 244 -17.34 -13.31 0.96
C PRO A 244 -16.00 -14.01 0.70
N GLU A 245 -15.11 -13.36 -0.02
CA GLU A 245 -13.74 -13.76 -0.33
C GLU A 245 -12.80 -12.54 -0.16
N ALA A 246 -11.53 -12.77 0.14
CA ALA A 246 -10.60 -11.64 0.23
C ALA A 246 -10.37 -10.99 -1.14
N ILE A 247 -10.18 -9.67 -1.15
CA ILE A 247 -9.70 -8.95 -2.34
C ILE A 247 -8.39 -9.59 -2.81
N ASN A 248 -8.36 -10.02 -4.05
CA ASN A 248 -7.24 -10.72 -4.64
C ASN A 248 -7.05 -10.33 -6.11
N ILE A 249 -5.80 -10.18 -6.53
CA ILE A 249 -5.47 -9.97 -7.92
C ILE A 249 -5.13 -11.31 -8.56
N VAL A 250 -5.94 -11.72 -9.54
CA VAL A 250 -5.85 -12.98 -10.31
C VAL A 250 -5.76 -14.26 -9.49
N HIS A 251 -6.28 -14.27 -8.25
CA HIS A 251 -6.19 -15.39 -7.30
C HIS A 251 -4.82 -16.10 -7.29
N LEU A 252 -3.80 -15.39 -7.63
CA LEU A 252 -2.47 -15.83 -7.29
C LEU A 252 -2.46 -15.83 -5.77
N ALA A 253 -2.28 -17.01 -5.17
CA ALA A 253 -2.23 -17.18 -3.72
C ALA A 253 -1.28 -16.17 -3.05
N ILE A 254 -0.38 -15.59 -3.82
CA ILE A 254 0.60 -14.58 -3.45
C ILE A 254 0.06 -13.13 -3.40
N MET A 255 -1.15 -12.85 -3.90
CA MET A 255 -1.67 -11.48 -4.04
C MET A 255 -3.03 -11.30 -3.39
N SER A 256 -3.28 -12.01 -2.31
CA SER A 256 -4.50 -11.88 -1.52
C SER A 256 -4.33 -10.83 -0.42
N ILE A 257 -5.26 -9.89 -0.35
CA ILE A 257 -5.35 -8.91 0.74
C ILE A 257 -6.32 -9.46 1.77
N GLY A 258 -5.87 -10.47 2.49
CA GLY A 258 -6.66 -11.26 3.42
C GLY A 258 -6.56 -12.77 3.16
N PRO A 259 -7.25 -13.62 3.94
CA PRO A 259 -7.32 -15.05 3.72
C PRO A 259 -8.11 -15.35 2.43
N ALA A 260 -7.43 -15.84 1.39
CA ALA A 260 -7.87 -15.86 0.00
C ALA A 260 -9.31 -16.32 -0.27
N ASN A 261 -9.75 -17.39 0.37
CA ASN A 261 -11.07 -18.02 0.13
C ASN A 261 -12.00 -17.96 1.36
N LYS A 262 -11.87 -16.91 2.17
CA LYS A 262 -12.68 -16.71 3.37
C LYS A 262 -13.32 -15.34 3.36
N GLU A 263 -14.46 -15.24 3.99
CA GLU A 263 -15.09 -13.97 4.29
C GLU A 263 -14.09 -13.03 4.97
N THR A 264 -14.00 -11.84 4.45
CA THR A 264 -12.99 -10.86 4.88
C THR A 264 -13.64 -9.50 5.10
N THR A 265 -13.41 -8.95 6.28
CA THR A 265 -13.91 -7.64 6.70
C THR A 265 -12.80 -6.59 6.57
N TYR A 266 -13.10 -5.54 5.84
CA TYR A 266 -12.26 -4.34 5.70
C TYR A 266 -12.92 -3.21 6.46
N LYS A 267 -12.17 -2.54 7.35
CA LYS A 267 -12.59 -1.25 7.91
C LYS A 267 -12.42 -0.19 6.84
N TYR A 268 -13.32 0.78 6.79
CA TYR A 268 -13.14 1.93 5.92
C TYR A 268 -13.16 3.25 6.68
N SER A 269 -12.50 4.23 6.11
CA SER A 269 -12.61 5.63 6.52
C SER A 269 -12.69 6.51 5.29
N ILE A 270 -13.34 7.66 5.43
CA ILE A 270 -13.45 8.67 4.37
C ILE A 270 -12.82 9.95 4.89
N ASP A 271 -11.95 10.52 4.07
CA ASP A 271 -11.40 11.85 4.28
C ASP A 271 -11.50 12.65 2.98
N GLY A 272 -12.46 13.57 2.93
CA GLY A 272 -12.82 14.24 1.69
C GLY A 272 -13.24 13.25 0.61
N ASP A 273 -12.56 13.26 -0.52
CA ASP A 273 -12.82 12.39 -1.67
C ASP A 273 -11.97 11.10 -1.65
N ILE A 274 -11.36 10.77 -0.51
CA ILE A 274 -10.50 9.59 -0.36
C ILE A 274 -11.21 8.57 0.53
N LEU A 275 -11.48 7.40 -0.04
CA LEU A 275 -11.92 6.20 0.67
C LEU A 275 -10.71 5.32 0.95
N THR A 276 -10.44 5.05 2.21
CA THR A 276 -9.35 4.16 2.64
C THR A 276 -9.92 2.86 3.16
N LEU A 277 -9.44 1.74 2.64
CA LEU A 277 -9.72 0.41 3.18
C LEU A 277 -8.54 -0.10 3.98
N THR A 278 -8.81 -0.64 5.15
CA THR A 278 -7.81 -1.26 6.03
C THR A 278 -8.23 -2.64 6.46
N ILE A 279 -7.25 -3.55 6.56
CA ILE A 279 -7.42 -4.88 7.14
C ILE A 279 -6.27 -5.13 8.11
N GLU A 280 -6.60 -5.66 9.29
CA GLU A 280 -5.62 -6.16 10.24
C GLU A 280 -5.36 -7.64 9.95
N GLN A 281 -4.18 -7.97 9.45
CA GLN A 281 -3.72 -9.35 9.33
C GLN A 281 -2.77 -9.66 10.49
N ARG A 282 -3.04 -10.74 11.22
CA ARG A 282 -2.05 -11.29 12.16
C ARG A 282 -1.05 -12.11 11.38
N ASP A 283 0.23 -11.90 11.67
CA ASP A 283 1.29 -12.78 11.22
C ASP A 283 0.96 -14.22 11.62
N GLY A 284 0.93 -15.13 10.63
CA GLY A 284 0.70 -16.55 10.88
C GLY A 284 1.83 -17.25 11.65
N HIS A 285 2.87 -16.50 12.06
CA HIS A 285 4.03 -17.01 12.80
C HIS A 285 3.93 -16.80 14.32
N ASN A 286 2.88 -16.15 14.81
CA ASN A 286 2.62 -16.05 16.26
C ASN A 286 1.39 -16.91 16.60
N ASN A 287 1.64 -18.18 16.87
CA ASN A 287 0.77 -19.01 17.73
C ASN A 287 0.93 -18.61 19.17
#